data_af933bf6a29fdcf170db9994760cbeee
#
_entry.id   af933bf6a29fdcf170db9994760cbeee
#
_cell.length_a   1.000
_cell.length_b   1.000
_cell.length_c   1.000
_cell.angle_alpha   90.00
_cell.angle_beta   90.00
_cell.angle_gamma   90.00
#
_symmetry.space_group_name_H-M   'P 1'
#
loop_
_entity.id
_entity.type
_entity.pdbx_description
1 polymer ?
#
loop_
_entity_poly.entity_id
_entity_poly.type
_entity_poly.pdbx_seq_one_letter_code
_entity_poly.pdbx_strand_id
1 'polypeptide(L)'
;MKHFSHLYLLSVMAVGFFSCANEEVITVSHQGIVNSRSMSNPDVVLKWNHEEQTIDGFGVAEAGWSDYLYAHRKRNDVMDVLFGQNGLRLSILRGEVFPHYDRNTFNMDENIDLPLDDPFFDIDFNSDENREAEAKAQRNGQLWIMRKAKLEYGVDKLIFSTWSAPASMKSNGGTSKGHLKRGSYADFANYLSDFCSAYKKAGLPVYAISPANEPEYAASWNSSLWLPGTTTLGPFIVNNLGPTLRQNHPDTKIVFGENAQWSAILGVVMGSNAYVRDILNVNTKITQYPVIAAGHGY
;
A
#
# COMPACT_ATOMS: atom_id res chain seq x y z
N MET A 1 7.46 -7.34 35.97
CA MET A 1 7.09 -8.15 34.80
C MET A 1 5.62 -7.89 34.51
N LYS A 2 5.31 -7.06 33.53
CA LYS A 2 3.93 -6.76 33.09
C LYS A 2 3.88 -7.04 31.60
N HIS A 3 3.12 -8.05 31.23
CA HIS A 3 2.81 -8.39 29.85
C HIS A 3 1.97 -7.26 29.24
N PHE A 4 2.47 -6.64 28.20
CA PHE A 4 1.67 -5.80 27.29
C PHE A 4 1.28 -6.65 26.07
N SER A 5 0.03 -7.11 26.09
CA SER A 5 -0.62 -7.66 24.89
C SER A 5 -0.96 -6.49 23.99
N HIS A 6 -0.31 -6.36 22.87
CA HIS A 6 -0.68 -5.39 21.83
C HIS A 6 -1.72 -6.04 20.91
N LEU A 7 -2.96 -5.69 21.15
CA LEU A 7 -4.07 -6.01 20.26
C LEU A 7 -4.06 -4.95 19.13
N TYR A 8 -3.62 -5.32 17.94
CA TYR A 8 -3.77 -4.46 16.77
C TYR A 8 -5.17 -4.61 16.20
N LEU A 9 -5.94 -3.54 16.27
CA LEU A 9 -7.27 -3.43 15.71
C LEU A 9 -7.14 -3.19 14.20
N LEU A 10 -7.65 -4.12 13.37
CA LEU A 10 -7.87 -3.87 11.95
C LEU A 10 -8.97 -2.81 11.80
N SER A 11 -8.61 -1.61 11.38
CA SER A 11 -9.59 -0.59 11.00
C SER A 11 -10.07 -0.85 9.57
N VAL A 12 -11.27 -1.40 9.45
CA VAL A 12 -12.01 -1.44 8.18
C VAL A 12 -12.65 -0.06 8.00
N MET A 13 -12.22 0.69 6.98
CA MET A 13 -12.86 1.96 6.63
C MET A 13 -14.15 1.71 5.86
N ALA A 14 -15.26 2.08 6.45
CA ALA A 14 -16.53 2.29 5.75
C ALA A 14 -16.59 3.76 5.30
N VAL A 15 -16.69 3.98 4.00
CA VAL A 15 -16.91 5.32 3.43
C VAL A 15 -18.43 5.54 3.37
N GLY A 16 -18.92 6.52 4.10
CA GLY A 16 -20.33 6.92 4.11
C GLY A 16 -20.64 7.91 2.99
N PHE A 17 -21.77 7.72 2.30
CA PHE A 17 -22.33 8.63 1.30
C PHE A 17 -23.73 9.09 1.72
N PHE A 18 -24.06 10.34 1.48
CA PHE A 18 -25.40 10.92 1.68
C PHE A 18 -26.03 11.30 0.34
N SER A 19 -27.26 10.89 0.10
CA SER A 19 -28.17 11.49 -0.90
C SER A 19 -29.65 11.16 -0.61
N CYS A 20 -30.57 12.05 -0.96
CA CYS A 20 -32.00 11.93 -0.70
C CYS A 20 -32.82 11.68 -1.96
N ALA A 21 -33.71 10.71 -1.96
CA ALA A 21 -35.11 10.58 -2.44
C ALA A 21 -35.53 9.16 -2.90
N ASN A 22 -36.74 8.75 -2.58
CA ASN A 22 -37.56 7.55 -2.89
C ASN A 22 -36.86 6.23 -3.17
N GLU A 23 -37.01 5.26 -2.25
CA GLU A 23 -36.08 4.17 -2.06
C GLU A 23 -36.69 2.82 -1.75
N GLU A 24 -36.06 1.75 -2.31
CA GLU A 24 -36.17 0.43 -1.71
C GLU A 24 -35.11 0.32 -0.59
N VAL A 25 -35.60 0.02 0.62
CA VAL A 25 -34.76 -0.13 1.81
C VAL A 25 -34.39 -1.60 1.97
N ILE A 26 -33.10 -1.90 1.88
CA ILE A 26 -32.58 -3.23 2.24
C ILE A 26 -31.90 -3.13 3.61
N THR A 27 -32.40 -3.91 4.55
CA THR A 27 -31.82 -4.01 5.88
C THR A 27 -30.88 -5.21 5.94
N VAL A 28 -29.58 -4.98 6.15
CA VAL A 28 -28.61 -6.03 6.40
C VAL A 28 -28.50 -6.25 7.90
N SER A 29 -29.09 -7.34 8.42
CA SER A 29 -28.91 -7.74 9.81
C SER A 29 -27.84 -8.83 9.93
N HIS A 30 -26.92 -8.67 10.83
CA HIS A 30 -26.05 -9.76 11.29
C HIS A 30 -26.89 -10.73 12.12
N GLN A 31 -27.05 -11.94 11.59
CA GLN A 31 -27.66 -13.13 12.22
C GLN A 31 -29.08 -12.98 12.82
N GLY A 32 -30.05 -13.42 12.08
CA GLY A 32 -31.19 -14.27 12.44
C GLY A 32 -32.00 -14.05 13.73
N ILE A 33 -31.98 -12.86 14.36
CA ILE A 33 -32.91 -12.50 15.42
C ILE A 33 -33.61 -11.21 15.00
N VAL A 34 -34.74 -11.39 14.34
CA VAL A 34 -35.65 -10.26 14.06
C VAL A 34 -36.34 -9.88 15.35
N ASN A 35 -35.76 -9.03 16.15
CA ASN A 35 -36.53 -8.24 17.08
C ASN A 35 -37.17 -7.11 16.29
N SER A 36 -38.52 -7.13 16.19
CA SER A 36 -39.33 -6.10 15.56
C SER A 36 -39.18 -4.78 16.30
N ARG A 37 -38.07 -4.08 16.10
CA ARG A 37 -37.98 -2.65 16.38
C ARG A 37 -38.67 -1.94 15.21
N SER A 38 -39.61 -1.06 15.52
CA SER A 38 -40.16 -0.10 14.58
C SER A 38 -39.00 0.61 13.87
N MET A 39 -38.77 0.31 12.58
CA MET A 39 -37.67 0.86 11.79
C MET A 39 -38.09 2.22 11.24
N SER A 40 -38.18 3.22 12.11
CA SER A 40 -38.51 4.59 11.71
C SER A 40 -37.32 5.33 11.07
N ASN A 41 -36.08 4.88 11.32
CA ASN A 41 -34.87 5.43 10.72
C ASN A 41 -33.85 4.30 10.51
N PRO A 42 -33.61 3.84 9.29
CA PRO A 42 -32.52 2.90 9.01
C PRO A 42 -31.15 3.57 9.24
N ASP A 43 -30.22 2.85 9.87
CA ASP A 43 -28.87 3.34 10.12
C ASP A 43 -28.09 3.56 8.80
N VAL A 44 -28.44 2.78 7.77
CA VAL A 44 -27.83 2.85 6.43
C VAL A 44 -28.89 2.62 5.37
N VAL A 45 -28.89 3.46 4.35
CA VAL A 45 -29.76 3.32 3.18
C VAL A 45 -28.92 3.13 1.94
N LEU A 46 -29.13 2.03 1.21
CA LEU A 46 -28.49 1.75 -0.07
C LEU A 46 -29.45 2.07 -1.21
N LYS A 47 -29.02 2.94 -2.12
CA LYS A 47 -29.77 3.36 -3.31
C LYS A 47 -29.22 2.67 -4.54
N TRP A 48 -29.77 1.52 -4.91
CA TRP A 48 -29.26 0.69 -6.02
C TRP A 48 -29.43 1.33 -7.41
N ASN A 49 -30.37 2.25 -7.54
CA ASN A 49 -30.67 2.96 -8.79
C ASN A 49 -30.03 4.35 -8.88
N HIS A 50 -29.13 4.68 -7.95
CA HIS A 50 -28.43 5.96 -7.94
C HIS A 50 -26.90 5.70 -7.93
N GLU A 51 -26.31 5.67 -9.12
CA GLU A 51 -24.88 5.49 -9.30
C GLU A 51 -24.17 6.84 -9.20
N GLU A 52 -23.14 6.92 -8.35
CA GLU A 52 -22.32 8.11 -8.18
C GLU A 52 -20.99 7.95 -8.92
N GLN A 53 -20.10 7.09 -8.44
CA GLN A 53 -18.78 6.90 -8.98
C GLN A 53 -18.43 5.41 -9.09
N THR A 54 -17.58 5.09 -10.04
CA THR A 54 -16.99 3.75 -10.13
C THR A 54 -15.95 3.57 -9.02
N ILE A 55 -16.09 2.50 -8.24
CA ILE A 55 -15.09 2.07 -7.26
C ILE A 55 -14.25 0.98 -7.90
N ASP A 56 -12.95 1.23 -8.03
CA ASP A 56 -12.00 0.31 -8.67
C ASP A 56 -11.76 -0.98 -7.89
N GLY A 57 -12.12 -1.02 -6.62
CA GLY A 57 -12.00 -2.18 -5.75
C GLY A 57 -11.73 -1.83 -4.30
N PHE A 58 -11.66 -2.87 -3.47
CA PHE A 58 -11.27 -2.79 -2.07
C PHE A 58 -9.99 -3.59 -1.87
N GLY A 59 -9.18 -3.21 -0.89
CA GLY A 59 -7.88 -3.83 -0.71
C GLY A 59 -7.40 -3.87 0.72
N VAL A 60 -6.22 -4.45 0.88
CA VAL A 60 -5.48 -4.50 2.13
C VAL A 60 -4.03 -4.11 1.88
N ALA A 61 -3.40 -3.50 2.89
CA ALA A 61 -1.96 -3.25 2.88
C ALA A 61 -1.25 -4.31 3.73
N GLU A 62 -0.15 -4.83 3.23
CA GLU A 62 0.67 -5.84 3.93
C GLU A 62 1.90 -5.26 4.63
N ALA A 63 1.96 -3.94 4.75
CA ALA A 63 3.06 -3.26 5.42
C ALA A 63 3.30 -3.76 6.85
N GLY A 64 4.48 -4.30 7.10
CA GLY A 64 4.94 -4.72 8.41
C GLY A 64 4.40 -6.06 8.94
N TRP A 65 3.61 -6.81 8.15
CA TRP A 65 3.11 -8.13 8.57
C TRP A 65 3.29 -9.26 7.54
N SER A 66 3.86 -8.98 6.40
CA SER A 66 4.03 -9.95 5.32
C SER A 66 4.92 -11.13 5.72
N ASP A 67 5.99 -10.89 6.43
CA ASP A 67 6.90 -11.90 6.96
C ASP A 67 6.24 -12.77 8.04
N TYR A 68 5.46 -12.18 8.94
CA TYR A 68 4.69 -12.91 9.95
C TYR A 68 3.64 -13.82 9.30
N LEU A 69 2.91 -13.32 8.31
CA LEU A 69 1.94 -14.15 7.61
C LEU A 69 2.63 -15.27 6.84
N TYR A 70 3.74 -14.97 6.16
CA TYR A 70 4.48 -15.97 5.40
C TYR A 70 4.96 -17.12 6.29
N ALA A 71 5.40 -16.83 7.52
CA ALA A 71 5.85 -17.82 8.50
C ALA A 71 4.70 -18.54 9.22
N HIS A 72 3.47 -18.06 9.11
CA HIS A 72 2.36 -18.58 9.91
C HIS A 72 1.76 -19.84 9.29
N ARG A 73 1.52 -20.91 10.10
CA ARG A 73 0.94 -22.19 9.63
C ARG A 73 -0.44 -22.06 8.97
N LYS A 74 -1.22 -21.01 9.33
CA LYS A 74 -2.53 -20.73 8.77
C LYS A 74 -2.50 -19.66 7.69
N ARG A 75 -1.36 -19.43 7.06
CA ARG A 75 -1.21 -18.39 6.03
C ARG A 75 -2.20 -18.56 4.87
N ASN A 76 -2.48 -19.81 4.47
CA ASN A 76 -3.45 -20.10 3.42
C ASN A 76 -4.88 -19.74 3.85
N ASP A 77 -5.27 -20.08 5.09
CA ASP A 77 -6.59 -19.71 5.62
C ASP A 77 -6.77 -18.17 5.64
N VAL A 78 -5.71 -17.42 5.97
CA VAL A 78 -5.74 -15.95 5.93
C VAL A 78 -5.90 -15.44 4.50
N MET A 79 -5.18 -16.02 3.54
CA MET A 79 -5.33 -15.66 2.13
C MET A 79 -6.74 -15.94 1.61
N ASP A 80 -7.35 -17.07 2.01
CA ASP A 80 -8.74 -17.40 1.69
C ASP A 80 -9.74 -16.39 2.28
N VAL A 81 -9.51 -15.95 3.52
CA VAL A 81 -10.34 -14.90 4.15
C VAL A 81 -10.22 -13.56 3.42
N LEU A 82 -9.02 -13.17 3.02
CA LEU A 82 -8.78 -11.88 2.36
C LEU A 82 -9.27 -11.88 0.90
N PHE A 83 -8.95 -12.92 0.14
CA PHE A 83 -9.09 -12.90 -1.32
C PHE A 83 -10.05 -13.96 -1.87
N GLY A 84 -10.35 -15.01 -1.09
CA GLY A 84 -11.20 -16.13 -1.51
C GLY A 84 -12.65 -15.73 -1.76
N GLN A 85 -13.35 -16.56 -2.55
CA GLN A 85 -14.76 -16.30 -2.93
C GLN A 85 -15.72 -16.26 -1.74
N ASN A 86 -15.42 -17.01 -0.69
CA ASN A 86 -16.20 -17.04 0.55
C ASN A 86 -15.68 -16.05 1.61
N GLY A 87 -14.64 -15.30 1.30
CA GLY A 87 -14.04 -14.28 2.15
C GLY A 87 -14.42 -12.85 1.73
N LEU A 88 -13.50 -11.91 1.94
CA LEU A 88 -13.69 -10.49 1.65
C LEU A 88 -13.59 -10.17 0.15
N ARG A 89 -13.00 -11.06 -0.66
CA ARG A 89 -12.82 -10.90 -2.11
C ARG A 89 -12.10 -9.60 -2.48
N LEU A 90 -11.08 -9.25 -1.73
CA LEU A 90 -10.29 -8.04 -1.98
C LEU A 90 -9.59 -8.16 -3.34
N SER A 91 -9.58 -7.06 -4.10
CA SER A 91 -9.02 -7.00 -5.45
C SER A 91 -7.79 -6.11 -5.56
N ILE A 92 -7.41 -5.46 -4.47
CA ILE A 92 -6.26 -4.55 -4.37
C ILE A 92 -5.36 -5.03 -3.23
N LEU A 93 -4.06 -5.10 -3.50
CA LEU A 93 -3.05 -5.42 -2.48
C LEU A 93 -1.93 -4.40 -2.53
N ARG A 94 -1.64 -3.78 -1.37
CA ARG A 94 -0.58 -2.77 -1.24
C ARG A 94 0.60 -3.34 -0.47
N GLY A 95 1.77 -3.28 -1.08
CA GLY A 95 3.05 -3.67 -0.50
C GLY A 95 4.02 -2.50 -0.37
N GLU A 96 5.27 -2.81 -0.04
CA GLU A 96 6.34 -1.86 0.19
C GLU A 96 7.46 -2.00 -0.86
N VAL A 97 8.04 -0.85 -1.22
CA VAL A 97 9.36 -0.80 -1.87
C VAL A 97 10.39 -0.58 -0.78
N PHE A 98 11.08 -1.65 -0.38
CA PHE A 98 12.04 -1.61 0.73
C PHE A 98 13.31 -0.84 0.38
N PRO A 99 13.87 -0.02 1.31
CA PRO A 99 15.02 0.84 1.04
C PRO A 99 16.36 0.11 0.95
N HIS A 100 16.40 -1.15 1.31
CA HIS A 100 17.62 -1.97 1.34
C HIS A 100 17.72 -2.96 0.18
N TYR A 101 16.78 -2.96 -0.74
CA TYR A 101 16.96 -3.67 -1.99
C TYR A 101 18.08 -2.98 -2.79
N ASP A 102 19.26 -3.55 -2.74
CA ASP A 102 20.34 -3.13 -3.62
C ASP A 102 20.01 -3.60 -5.04
N ARG A 103 20.10 -2.69 -6.00
CA ARG A 103 19.95 -2.98 -7.43
C ARG A 103 20.83 -4.14 -7.89
N ASN A 104 22.02 -4.29 -7.29
CA ASN A 104 22.99 -5.32 -7.67
C ASN A 104 22.77 -6.65 -6.94
N THR A 105 22.05 -6.63 -5.80
CA THR A 105 21.80 -7.80 -4.95
C THR A 105 20.33 -8.21 -4.90
N PHE A 106 19.45 -7.43 -5.53
CA PHE A 106 18.04 -7.76 -5.65
C PHE A 106 17.88 -8.91 -6.65
N ASN A 107 18.12 -10.10 -6.17
CA ASN A 107 18.01 -11.31 -6.97
C ASN A 107 16.60 -11.87 -6.85
N MET A 108 15.73 -11.44 -7.74
CA MET A 108 14.39 -12.00 -7.87
C MET A 108 14.39 -13.44 -8.34
N ASP A 109 15.47 -13.89 -8.97
CA ASP A 109 15.54 -15.25 -9.51
C ASP A 109 15.54 -16.29 -8.37
N GLU A 110 16.13 -15.99 -7.21
CA GLU A 110 16.05 -16.85 -6.02
C GLU A 110 14.64 -16.94 -5.41
N ASN A 111 13.79 -15.96 -5.71
CA ASN A 111 12.45 -15.84 -5.12
C ASN A 111 11.33 -16.22 -6.09
N ILE A 112 11.63 -16.30 -7.40
CA ILE A 112 10.63 -16.62 -8.43
C ILE A 112 10.12 -18.06 -8.30
N ASP A 113 10.97 -18.97 -7.90
CA ASP A 113 10.70 -20.41 -7.79
C ASP A 113 10.24 -20.84 -6.39
N LEU A 114 9.87 -19.89 -5.51
CA LEU A 114 9.28 -20.25 -4.24
C LEU A 114 7.98 -21.00 -4.49
N PRO A 115 7.88 -22.27 -4.06
CA PRO A 115 6.64 -23.01 -4.16
C PRO A 115 5.54 -22.25 -3.40
N LEU A 116 4.38 -22.08 -4.01
CA LEU A 116 3.23 -21.49 -3.31
C LEU A 116 2.83 -22.31 -2.08
N ASP A 117 3.19 -23.60 -2.09
CA ASP A 117 2.92 -24.58 -1.03
C ASP A 117 4.12 -24.83 -0.12
N ASP A 118 5.16 -23.97 -0.14
CA ASP A 118 6.32 -24.15 0.75
C ASP A 118 5.83 -24.34 2.18
N PRO A 119 6.05 -25.52 2.82
CA PRO A 119 5.63 -25.81 4.17
C PRO A 119 6.52 -25.02 5.15
N PHE A 120 6.28 -23.74 5.25
CA PHE A 120 6.91 -22.90 6.25
C PHE A 120 6.17 -23.11 7.56
N PHE A 121 6.84 -23.73 8.53
CA PHE A 121 6.28 -24.00 9.84
C PHE A 121 6.22 -22.74 10.71
N ASP A 122 5.46 -22.78 11.78
CA ASP A 122 5.50 -21.76 12.83
C ASP A 122 6.95 -21.57 13.28
N ILE A 123 7.49 -20.38 13.02
CA ILE A 123 8.84 -20.01 13.40
C ILE A 123 8.76 -19.23 14.70
N ASP A 124 9.49 -19.66 15.70
CA ASP A 124 9.78 -18.85 16.86
C ASP A 124 10.90 -17.87 16.53
N PHE A 125 10.55 -16.67 16.12
CA PHE A 125 11.49 -15.59 15.77
C PHE A 125 12.38 -15.13 16.93
N ASN A 126 12.13 -15.62 18.16
CA ASN A 126 12.96 -15.29 19.31
C ASN A 126 14.11 -16.27 19.54
N SER A 127 14.19 -17.37 18.78
CA SER A 127 15.26 -18.34 18.91
C SER A 127 16.41 -18.08 17.93
N ASP A 128 17.65 -18.32 18.38
CA ASP A 128 18.84 -18.16 17.53
C ASP A 128 18.86 -19.13 16.35
N GLU A 129 18.23 -20.28 16.46
CA GLU A 129 18.14 -21.31 15.43
C GLU A 129 17.25 -20.86 14.26
N ASN A 130 16.38 -19.88 14.46
CA ASN A 130 15.42 -19.41 13.47
C ASN A 130 15.83 -18.13 12.73
N ARG A 131 17.03 -17.59 12.97
CA ARG A 131 17.50 -16.34 12.29
C ARG A 131 17.59 -16.48 10.78
N GLU A 132 17.97 -17.65 10.27
CA GLU A 132 18.02 -17.87 8.81
C GLU A 132 16.60 -17.94 8.23
N ALA A 133 15.68 -18.60 8.93
CA ALA A 133 14.28 -18.68 8.54
C ALA A 133 13.59 -17.31 8.62
N GLU A 134 13.89 -16.51 9.66
CA GLU A 134 13.43 -15.12 9.76
C GLU A 134 13.94 -14.28 8.59
N ALA A 135 15.23 -14.37 8.28
CA ALA A 135 15.82 -13.66 7.15
C ALA A 135 15.20 -14.09 5.80
N LYS A 136 14.84 -15.36 5.65
CA LYS A 136 14.12 -15.88 4.48
C LYS A 136 12.69 -15.32 4.44
N ALA A 137 11.98 -15.29 5.55
CA ALA A 137 10.64 -14.74 5.64
C ALA A 137 10.61 -13.24 5.29
N GLN A 138 11.50 -12.45 5.86
CA GLN A 138 11.62 -11.02 5.58
C GLN A 138 11.92 -10.73 4.10
N ARG A 139 12.69 -11.57 3.43
CA ARG A 139 12.98 -11.41 2.00
C ARG A 139 11.83 -11.86 1.10
N ASN A 140 11.09 -12.88 1.50
CA ASN A 140 10.17 -13.61 0.65
C ASN A 140 8.70 -13.37 0.97
N GLY A 141 8.38 -12.90 2.18
CA GLY A 141 7.00 -12.81 2.65
C GLY A 141 6.11 -11.99 1.72
N GLN A 142 6.51 -10.78 1.38
CA GLN A 142 5.75 -9.93 0.47
C GLN A 142 5.60 -10.57 -0.92
N LEU A 143 6.69 -11.10 -1.47
CA LEU A 143 6.65 -11.71 -2.80
C LEU A 143 5.71 -12.94 -2.83
N TRP A 144 5.74 -13.78 -1.78
CA TRP A 144 4.86 -14.93 -1.66
C TRP A 144 3.39 -14.51 -1.63
N ILE A 145 3.04 -13.52 -0.78
CA ILE A 145 1.67 -13.01 -0.66
C ILE A 145 1.19 -12.44 -1.99
N MET A 146 2.00 -11.59 -2.64
CA MET A 146 1.68 -10.99 -3.93
C MET A 146 1.46 -12.05 -5.02
N ARG A 147 2.34 -13.06 -5.09
CA ARG A 147 2.20 -14.16 -6.04
C ARG A 147 0.93 -14.95 -5.80
N LYS A 148 0.69 -15.35 -4.56
CA LYS A 148 -0.51 -16.10 -4.18
C LYS A 148 -1.77 -15.31 -4.47
N ALA A 149 -1.85 -14.06 -4.05
CA ALA A 149 -2.97 -13.18 -4.31
C ALA A 149 -3.25 -13.03 -5.83
N LYS A 150 -2.20 -12.85 -6.63
CA LYS A 150 -2.31 -12.70 -8.08
C LYS A 150 -2.68 -14.00 -8.78
N LEU A 151 -1.95 -15.09 -8.51
CA LEU A 151 -2.02 -16.31 -9.31
C LEU A 151 -3.19 -17.21 -8.90
N GLU A 152 -3.52 -17.29 -7.61
CA GLU A 152 -4.60 -18.16 -7.12
C GLU A 152 -5.94 -17.42 -6.97
N TYR A 153 -5.92 -16.15 -6.57
CA TYR A 153 -7.16 -15.40 -6.30
C TYR A 153 -7.48 -14.32 -7.35
N GLY A 154 -6.58 -14.08 -8.31
CA GLY A 154 -6.83 -13.15 -9.41
C GLY A 154 -6.78 -11.68 -9.02
N VAL A 155 -6.11 -11.33 -7.93
CA VAL A 155 -5.87 -9.92 -7.55
C VAL A 155 -5.10 -9.23 -8.68
N ASP A 156 -5.65 -8.17 -9.24
CA ASP A 156 -5.12 -7.53 -10.44
C ASP A 156 -4.45 -6.18 -10.17
N LYS A 157 -4.69 -5.57 -9.02
CA LYS A 157 -4.14 -4.26 -8.65
C LYS A 157 -3.11 -4.39 -7.54
N LEU A 158 -1.85 -4.60 -7.93
CA LEU A 158 -0.73 -4.61 -7.01
C LEU A 158 -0.15 -3.19 -6.93
N ILE A 159 -0.26 -2.57 -5.76
CA ILE A 159 0.21 -1.22 -5.48
C ILE A 159 1.41 -1.30 -4.54
N PHE A 160 2.44 -0.49 -4.79
CA PHE A 160 3.60 -0.46 -3.90
C PHE A 160 3.92 0.96 -3.47
N SER A 161 4.28 1.12 -2.21
CA SER A 161 4.61 2.41 -1.64
C SER A 161 6.00 2.39 -1.00
N THR A 162 6.72 3.48 -1.13
CA THR A 162 8.05 3.64 -0.58
C THR A 162 8.00 4.35 0.75
N TRP A 163 8.40 3.69 1.85
CA TRP A 163 8.58 4.35 3.14
C TRP A 163 9.86 5.16 3.15
N SER A 164 10.94 4.60 2.62
CA SER A 164 12.22 5.30 2.55
C SER A 164 12.98 4.95 1.28
N ALA A 165 13.63 5.94 0.71
CA ALA A 165 14.68 5.70 -0.28
C ALA A 165 15.90 5.02 0.38
N PRO A 166 16.78 4.35 -0.41
CA PRO A 166 18.04 3.83 0.08
C PRO A 166 18.86 4.85 0.85
N ALA A 167 19.51 4.44 1.94
CA ALA A 167 20.25 5.32 2.85
C ALA A 167 21.31 6.17 2.12
N SER A 168 22.00 5.61 1.13
CA SER A 168 23.00 6.31 0.32
C SER A 168 22.42 7.51 -0.47
N MET A 169 21.13 7.47 -0.80
CA MET A 169 20.45 8.52 -1.54
C MET A 169 19.84 9.61 -0.64
N LYS A 170 19.89 9.43 0.68
CA LYS A 170 19.25 10.34 1.65
C LYS A 170 20.22 11.31 2.29
N SER A 171 19.70 12.47 2.68
CA SER A 171 20.47 13.59 3.26
C SER A 171 21.17 13.25 4.57
N ASN A 172 20.60 12.31 5.33
CA ASN A 172 21.11 11.89 6.64
C ASN A 172 21.86 10.55 6.60
N GLY A 173 22.00 9.92 5.43
CA GLY A 173 22.65 8.62 5.29
C GLY A 173 21.98 7.45 6.01
N GLY A 174 20.70 7.61 6.38
CA GLY A 174 19.91 6.60 7.07
C GLY A 174 18.56 6.37 6.41
N THR A 175 17.85 5.31 6.80
CA THR A 175 16.54 4.97 6.24
C THR A 175 15.36 5.59 7.00
N SER A 176 15.55 6.13 8.21
CA SER A 176 14.52 6.86 8.93
C SER A 176 14.71 8.37 8.78
N LYS A 177 13.60 9.11 8.67
CA LYS A 177 13.61 10.58 8.52
C LYS A 177 14.46 11.04 7.31
N GLY A 178 14.95 12.28 7.33
CA GLY A 178 15.74 12.86 6.24
C GLY A 178 14.94 12.99 4.94
N HIS A 179 15.56 13.50 3.90
CA HIS A 179 14.95 13.69 2.58
C HIS A 179 15.84 13.14 1.47
N LEU A 180 15.28 12.87 0.32
CA LEU A 180 16.03 12.45 -0.87
C LEU A 180 16.94 13.59 -1.34
N LYS A 181 18.22 13.31 -1.59
CA LYS A 181 19.16 14.27 -2.17
C LYS A 181 18.74 14.58 -3.62
N ARG A 182 18.77 15.85 -4.00
CA ARG A 182 18.44 16.24 -5.39
C ARG A 182 19.33 15.54 -6.44
N GLY A 183 20.60 15.35 -6.12
CA GLY A 183 21.53 14.61 -6.98
C GLY A 183 21.19 13.13 -7.16
N SER A 184 20.35 12.57 -6.30
CA SER A 184 19.90 11.16 -6.36
C SER A 184 18.52 10.99 -7.00
N TYR A 185 17.90 12.03 -7.55
CA TYR A 185 16.55 11.93 -8.12
C TYR A 185 16.48 10.95 -9.28
N ALA A 186 17.43 11.01 -10.20
CA ALA A 186 17.49 10.06 -11.33
C ALA A 186 17.72 8.62 -10.86
N ASP A 187 18.65 8.44 -9.91
CA ASP A 187 18.96 7.11 -9.37
C ASP A 187 17.76 6.51 -8.64
N PHE A 188 17.00 7.32 -7.89
CA PHE A 188 15.82 6.85 -7.20
C PHE A 188 14.67 6.54 -8.17
N ALA A 189 14.49 7.31 -9.23
CA ALA A 189 13.53 6.98 -10.29
C ALA A 189 13.87 5.65 -10.98
N ASN A 190 15.15 5.40 -11.25
CA ASN A 190 15.65 4.13 -11.78
C ASN A 190 15.42 2.98 -10.78
N TYR A 191 15.69 3.21 -9.50
CA TYR A 191 15.45 2.23 -8.44
C TYR A 191 13.99 1.76 -8.42
N LEU A 192 13.04 2.69 -8.50
CA LEU A 192 11.60 2.36 -8.56
C LEU A 192 11.24 1.63 -9.86
N SER A 193 11.83 2.01 -10.98
CA SER A 193 11.65 1.33 -12.27
C SER A 193 12.23 -0.10 -12.24
N ASP A 194 13.40 -0.29 -11.63
CA ASP A 194 14.03 -1.60 -11.49
C ASP A 194 13.17 -2.53 -10.61
N PHE A 195 12.57 -1.99 -9.53
CA PHE A 195 11.59 -2.71 -8.72
C PHE A 195 10.40 -3.18 -9.56
N CYS A 196 9.82 -2.29 -10.38
CA CYS A 196 8.74 -2.67 -11.29
C CYS A 196 9.16 -3.76 -12.28
N SER A 197 10.40 -3.69 -12.79
CA SER A 197 10.95 -4.69 -13.72
C SER A 197 11.09 -6.06 -13.06
N ALA A 198 11.60 -6.09 -11.82
CA ALA A 198 11.76 -7.32 -11.05
C ALA A 198 10.41 -7.98 -10.76
N TYR A 199 9.43 -7.23 -10.29
CA TYR A 199 8.08 -7.76 -10.05
C TYR A 199 7.40 -8.21 -11.35
N LYS A 200 7.54 -7.47 -12.43
CA LYS A 200 7.02 -7.88 -13.75
C LYS A 200 7.65 -9.20 -14.22
N LYS A 201 8.96 -9.39 -14.02
CA LYS A 201 9.66 -10.64 -14.32
C LYS A 201 9.10 -11.81 -13.52
N ALA A 202 8.70 -11.57 -12.26
CA ALA A 202 8.02 -12.55 -11.41
C ALA A 202 6.55 -12.83 -11.77
N GLY A 203 6.04 -12.27 -12.87
CA GLY A 203 4.62 -12.38 -13.26
C GLY A 203 3.67 -11.46 -12.50
N LEU A 204 4.20 -10.46 -11.80
CA LEU A 204 3.49 -9.54 -10.92
C LEU A 204 3.58 -8.10 -11.45
N PRO A 205 2.91 -7.75 -12.55
CA PRO A 205 2.97 -6.39 -13.08
C PRO A 205 2.46 -5.38 -12.04
N VAL A 206 3.26 -4.35 -11.80
CA VAL A 206 2.94 -3.28 -10.84
C VAL A 206 1.84 -2.39 -11.42
N TYR A 207 0.68 -2.38 -10.79
CA TYR A 207 -0.44 -1.50 -11.17
C TYR A 207 -0.15 -0.04 -10.86
N ALA A 208 0.38 0.23 -9.67
CA ALA A 208 0.74 1.57 -9.27
C ALA A 208 1.90 1.58 -8.27
N ILE A 209 2.73 2.63 -8.33
CA ILE A 209 3.87 2.81 -7.42
C ILE A 209 3.85 4.22 -6.84
N SER A 210 4.09 4.31 -5.52
CA SER A 210 4.22 5.57 -4.80
C SER A 210 5.66 5.82 -4.38
N PRO A 211 6.22 6.98 -4.68
CA PRO A 211 7.56 7.33 -4.23
C PRO A 211 7.64 7.74 -2.75
N ALA A 212 6.51 7.92 -2.07
CA ALA A 212 6.50 8.46 -0.71
C ALA A 212 5.25 8.05 0.08
N ASN A 213 5.41 7.18 1.07
CA ASN A 213 4.45 6.97 2.14
C ASN A 213 4.59 8.09 3.17
N GLU A 214 3.50 8.74 3.55
CA GLU A 214 3.43 9.79 4.58
C GLU A 214 4.55 10.84 4.45
N PRO A 215 4.59 11.55 3.32
CA PRO A 215 5.71 12.43 2.95
C PRO A 215 5.98 13.57 3.94
N GLU A 216 5.04 13.86 4.82
CA GLU A 216 5.14 14.91 5.85
C GLU A 216 5.61 14.37 7.20
N TYR A 217 5.64 13.04 7.40
CA TYR A 217 5.84 12.46 8.72
C TYR A 217 7.26 11.92 8.93
N ALA A 218 7.96 12.50 9.93
CA ALA A 218 9.31 12.10 10.31
C ALA A 218 9.32 10.94 11.31
N ALA A 219 8.96 9.74 10.86
CA ALA A 219 8.85 8.55 11.69
C ALA A 219 10.21 8.07 12.24
N SER A 220 10.18 7.28 13.31
CA SER A 220 11.35 6.59 13.87
C SER A 220 11.72 5.30 13.11
N TRP A 221 10.80 4.78 12.31
CA TRP A 221 11.01 3.69 11.37
C TRP A 221 11.40 4.22 9.98
N ASN A 222 11.50 3.36 8.97
CA ASN A 222 11.76 3.74 7.59
C ASN A 222 10.81 4.86 7.16
N SER A 223 11.34 6.00 6.77
CA SER A 223 10.56 7.17 6.36
C SER A 223 11.41 8.14 5.56
N SER A 224 10.79 8.88 4.67
CA SER A 224 11.44 9.95 3.90
C SER A 224 10.55 11.18 3.90
N LEU A 225 11.11 12.30 4.32
CA LEU A 225 10.43 13.59 4.24
C LEU A 225 10.51 14.14 2.82
N TRP A 226 9.35 14.58 2.32
CA TRP A 226 9.24 15.37 1.11
C TRP A 226 8.58 16.68 1.49
N LEU A 227 9.26 17.79 1.23
CA LEU A 227 8.70 19.10 1.55
C LEU A 227 7.38 19.34 0.85
N PRO A 228 6.46 20.12 1.44
CA PRO A 228 5.11 20.28 0.94
C PRO A 228 5.06 20.55 -0.58
N GLY A 229 4.31 19.70 -1.26
CA GLY A 229 3.83 19.85 -2.61
C GLY A 229 4.90 20.03 -3.68
N THR A 230 5.22 21.25 -3.93
CA THR A 230 5.80 21.70 -5.19
C THR A 230 7.31 21.71 -5.24
N THR A 231 7.97 21.73 -4.09
CA THR A 231 9.41 21.96 -4.04
C THR A 231 10.26 20.72 -4.19
N THR A 232 9.68 19.53 -3.95
CA THR A 232 10.43 18.26 -4.04
C THR A 232 9.68 17.14 -4.74
N LEU A 233 8.51 16.71 -4.24
CA LEU A 233 7.80 15.55 -4.79
C LEU A 233 7.25 15.80 -6.21
N GLY A 234 6.57 16.92 -6.42
CA GLY A 234 6.04 17.25 -7.74
C GLY A 234 7.12 17.34 -8.83
N PRO A 235 8.20 18.12 -8.64
CA PRO A 235 9.34 18.15 -9.55
C PRO A 235 10.02 16.80 -9.76
N PHE A 236 10.13 15.97 -8.72
CA PHE A 236 10.66 14.61 -8.85
C PHE A 236 9.80 13.76 -9.77
N ILE A 237 8.47 13.76 -9.58
CA ILE A 237 7.55 13.01 -10.44
C ILE A 237 7.63 13.51 -11.88
N VAL A 238 7.55 14.81 -12.11
CA VAL A 238 7.48 15.39 -13.47
C VAL A 238 8.77 15.21 -14.24
N ASN A 239 9.92 15.38 -13.58
CA ASN A 239 11.21 15.45 -14.27
C ASN A 239 12.03 14.14 -14.23
N ASN A 240 11.68 13.20 -13.33
CA ASN A 240 12.43 11.97 -13.14
C ASN A 240 11.52 10.73 -13.21
N LEU A 241 10.65 10.52 -12.22
CA LEU A 241 9.88 9.28 -12.13
C LEU A 241 8.93 9.09 -13.32
N GLY A 242 8.17 10.12 -13.68
CA GLY A 242 7.22 10.06 -14.78
C GLY A 242 7.87 9.71 -16.12
N PRO A 243 8.93 10.41 -16.55
CA PRO A 243 9.66 10.06 -17.78
C PRO A 243 10.21 8.62 -17.74
N THR A 244 10.82 8.20 -16.60
CA THR A 244 11.40 6.87 -16.44
C THR A 244 10.35 5.77 -16.54
N LEU A 245 9.21 5.91 -15.84
CA LEU A 245 8.12 4.92 -15.93
C LEU A 245 7.45 4.92 -17.29
N ARG A 246 7.23 6.09 -17.91
CA ARG A 246 6.66 6.15 -19.27
C ARG A 246 7.49 5.36 -20.27
N GLN A 247 8.81 5.39 -20.13
CA GLN A 247 9.73 4.67 -21.01
C GLN A 247 9.72 3.15 -20.73
N ASN A 248 9.76 2.75 -19.46
CA ASN A 248 10.02 1.37 -19.08
C ASN A 248 8.75 0.59 -18.69
N HIS A 249 7.77 1.28 -18.12
CA HIS A 249 6.53 0.73 -17.54
C HIS A 249 5.34 1.64 -17.82
N PRO A 250 4.94 1.82 -19.09
CA PRO A 250 3.93 2.82 -19.48
C PRO A 250 2.55 2.60 -18.83
N ASP A 251 2.25 1.39 -18.42
CA ASP A 251 0.97 1.02 -17.80
C ASP A 251 0.98 1.22 -16.27
N THR A 252 2.16 1.41 -15.66
CA THR A 252 2.27 1.62 -14.21
C THR A 252 1.89 3.06 -13.85
N LYS A 253 0.92 3.21 -12.96
CA LYS A 253 0.45 4.50 -12.47
C LYS A 253 1.36 5.02 -11.35
N ILE A 254 1.39 6.33 -11.17
CA ILE A 254 2.12 6.98 -10.06
C ILE A 254 1.12 7.41 -9.01
N VAL A 255 1.26 6.89 -7.79
CA VAL A 255 0.50 7.36 -6.62
C VAL A 255 1.23 8.55 -6.00
N PHE A 256 0.49 9.56 -5.59
CA PHE A 256 1.04 10.72 -4.86
C PHE A 256 0.03 11.26 -3.85
N GLY A 257 0.53 11.99 -2.88
CA GLY A 257 -0.22 12.39 -1.68
C GLY A 257 0.19 11.48 -0.53
N GLU A 258 -0.60 10.47 -0.23
CA GLU A 258 -0.37 9.49 0.83
C GLU A 258 -0.04 10.10 2.21
N ASN A 259 -0.46 11.35 2.48
CA ASN A 259 -0.32 11.94 3.81
C ASN A 259 -1.12 11.12 4.84
N ALA A 260 -0.68 11.12 6.09
CA ALA A 260 -1.29 10.36 7.18
C ALA A 260 -2.79 10.62 7.34
N GLN A 261 -3.26 11.79 6.91
CA GLN A 261 -4.67 12.17 6.96
C GLN A 261 -5.13 12.80 5.63
N TRP A 262 -6.40 12.60 5.29
CA TRP A 262 -7.00 13.25 4.12
C TRP A 262 -7.12 14.77 4.33
N SER A 263 -7.57 15.19 5.50
CA SER A 263 -7.72 16.59 5.87
C SER A 263 -6.77 16.98 7.00
N ALA A 264 -6.20 18.17 6.95
CA ALA A 264 -5.40 18.68 8.05
C ALA A 264 -6.25 18.83 9.32
N ILE A 265 -5.77 18.28 10.43
CA ILE A 265 -6.37 18.48 11.75
C ILE A 265 -5.55 19.54 12.51
N LEU A 266 -6.23 20.60 12.95
CA LEU A 266 -5.69 21.62 13.87
C LEU A 266 -4.32 22.20 13.49
N GLY A 267 -4.07 22.46 12.21
CA GLY A 267 -2.97 23.30 11.75
C GLY A 267 -1.55 22.73 11.89
N VAL A 268 -1.39 21.46 12.24
CA VAL A 268 -0.07 20.88 12.52
C VAL A 268 0.50 20.07 11.36
N VAL A 269 -0.35 19.48 10.54
CA VAL A 269 0.05 18.62 9.42
C VAL A 269 -0.76 18.96 8.18
N MET A 270 -0.10 19.04 7.03
CA MET A 270 -0.77 19.25 5.75
C MET A 270 -1.42 17.93 5.32
N GLY A 271 -2.75 17.87 5.31
CA GLY A 271 -3.49 16.70 4.82
C GLY A 271 -3.32 16.48 3.32
N SER A 272 -3.63 15.27 2.85
CA SER A 272 -3.50 14.87 1.44
C SER A 272 -4.26 15.81 0.50
N ASN A 273 -5.42 16.30 0.87
CA ASN A 273 -6.22 17.22 0.03
C ASN A 273 -5.45 18.52 -0.30
N ALA A 274 -4.77 19.12 0.67
CA ALA A 274 -3.97 20.31 0.44
C ALA A 274 -2.66 19.99 -0.29
N TYR A 275 -1.99 18.91 0.09
CA TYR A 275 -0.74 18.47 -0.52
C TYR A 275 -0.92 18.11 -2.01
N VAL A 276 -1.95 17.34 -2.35
CA VAL A 276 -2.31 16.97 -3.71
C VAL A 276 -2.69 18.21 -4.52
N ARG A 277 -3.53 19.10 -3.96
CA ARG A 277 -3.91 20.36 -4.62
C ARG A 277 -2.69 21.21 -4.96
N ASP A 278 -1.75 21.36 -4.05
CA ASP A 278 -0.53 22.15 -4.28
C ASP A 278 0.34 21.53 -5.38
N ILE A 279 0.48 20.21 -5.41
CA ILE A 279 1.19 19.51 -6.48
C ILE A 279 0.50 19.78 -7.82
N LEU A 280 -0.82 19.63 -7.92
CA LEU A 280 -1.58 19.82 -9.16
C LEU A 280 -1.55 21.27 -9.64
N ASN A 281 -1.62 22.25 -8.75
CA ASN A 281 -1.66 23.68 -9.09
C ASN A 281 -0.33 24.19 -9.64
N VAL A 282 0.79 23.70 -9.09
CA VAL A 282 2.13 24.22 -9.46
C VAL A 282 2.81 23.34 -10.49
N ASN A 283 2.53 22.05 -10.49
CA ASN A 283 3.10 21.10 -11.45
C ASN A 283 2.01 20.50 -12.35
N THR A 284 1.33 21.35 -13.12
CA THR A 284 0.25 20.91 -14.03
C THR A 284 0.66 19.79 -14.99
N LYS A 285 1.96 19.67 -15.28
CA LYS A 285 2.52 18.59 -16.10
C LYS A 285 2.41 17.20 -15.47
N ILE A 286 2.10 17.09 -14.18
CA ILE A 286 1.96 15.77 -13.53
C ILE A 286 0.83 14.95 -14.16
N THR A 287 -0.23 15.61 -14.63
CA THR A 287 -1.39 14.96 -15.27
C THR A 287 -1.11 14.42 -16.67
N GLN A 288 0.07 14.64 -17.21
CA GLN A 288 0.50 13.97 -18.44
C GLN A 288 0.88 12.50 -18.23
N TYR A 289 1.00 12.07 -16.98
CA TYR A 289 1.25 10.69 -16.58
C TYR A 289 -0.01 10.06 -15.99
N PRO A 290 -0.16 8.74 -16.01
CA PRO A 290 -1.23 8.06 -15.30
C PRO A 290 -1.00 8.18 -13.78
N VAL A 291 -1.76 9.05 -13.12
CA VAL A 291 -1.58 9.35 -11.70
C VAL A 291 -2.81 9.00 -10.86
N ILE A 292 -2.57 8.68 -9.60
CA ILE A 292 -3.60 8.43 -8.57
C ILE A 292 -3.28 9.33 -7.39
N ALA A 293 -4.25 10.14 -6.96
CA ALA A 293 -4.16 10.87 -5.70
C ALA A 293 -4.62 9.98 -4.54
N ALA A 294 -3.81 9.92 -3.49
CA ALA A 294 -4.08 9.09 -2.32
C ALA A 294 -3.98 9.87 -1.01
N GLY A 295 -4.55 9.32 0.04
CA GLY A 295 -4.46 9.80 1.41
C GLY A 295 -4.81 8.68 2.37
N HIS A 296 -4.24 8.74 3.57
CA HIS A 296 -4.58 7.84 4.66
C HIS A 296 -5.74 8.42 5.48
N GLY A 297 -6.28 7.65 6.38
CA GLY A 297 -7.47 8.01 7.17
C GLY A 297 -7.28 7.77 8.66
N TYR A 298 -6.12 8.08 9.19
CA TYR A 298 -5.85 7.97 10.63
C TYR A 298 -6.58 9.03 11.44
#